data_e60cd55e952ad18e20b22cafdc128b1b
#
_entry.id   e60cd55e952ad18e20b22cafdc128b1b
#
_cell.length_a   1.000
_cell.length_b   1.000
_cell.length_c   1.000
_cell.angle_alpha   90.00
_cell.angle_beta   90.00
_cell.angle_gamma   90.00
#
_symmetry.space_group_name_H-M   'P 1'
#
loop_
_entity.id
_entity.type
_entity.pdbx_description
1 polymer ?
#
loop_
_entity_poly.entity_id
_entity_poly.type
_entity_poly.pdbx_seq_one_letter_code
_entity_poly.pdbx_strand_id
1 'polypeptide(L)'
;HATIRRQRQMCIRDRAETAKIVSPEKTVLHPSPDAGCSLSDSIEAGDVVRLKEENPGVPVVCYINTSAAVKAECDVCVTSSNYLRICERLPGDKLIFVPDKYMGRHLQQSLKGRKEVILYDGECEVHAEFTGPKIRNWKSSMAENGIDLVVLSHPECDSEVLDESDFVGSSELLMNEAIRLASVGKKDMMLITECGTADRVLAETEDNLNLMGACVMCRHMKKTQLEDILQALMDPTKDQIVDIPEDTIRRASRSLDEMFRLAE
;
A
#
# COMPACT_ATOMS: atom_id res chain seq x y z
N HIS A 1 19.50 -13.51 -9.33
CA HIS A 1 19.49 -12.02 -9.44
C HIS A 1 18.08 -11.39 -9.40
N ALA A 2 17.04 -12.06 -9.92
CA ALA A 2 15.65 -11.55 -9.86
C ALA A 2 15.07 -11.53 -8.45
N THR A 3 15.46 -12.46 -7.58
CA THR A 3 15.01 -12.59 -6.20
C THR A 3 15.50 -11.43 -5.31
N ILE A 4 16.73 -10.96 -5.53
CA ILE A 4 17.31 -9.84 -4.78
C ILE A 4 16.65 -8.50 -5.13
N ARG A 5 16.22 -8.29 -6.38
CA ARG A 5 15.49 -7.08 -6.79
C ARG A 5 14.11 -6.94 -6.14
N ARG A 6 13.42 -8.05 -5.86
CA ARG A 6 12.12 -8.03 -5.15
C ARG A 6 12.25 -7.74 -3.66
N GLN A 7 13.37 -8.09 -3.03
CA GLN A 7 13.63 -7.81 -1.61
C GLN A 7 13.88 -6.33 -1.30
N ARG A 8 14.29 -5.52 -2.28
CA ARG A 8 14.55 -4.08 -2.11
C ARG A 8 13.33 -3.22 -1.78
N GLN A 9 12.12 -3.76 -1.88
CA GLN A 9 10.87 -3.01 -1.63
C GLN A 9 10.31 -3.21 -0.21
N MET A 10 10.94 -3.98 0.65
CA MET A 10 10.38 -4.38 1.94
C MET A 10 11.21 -3.87 3.11
N CYS A 11 11.50 -2.57 3.11
CA CYS A 11 12.31 -1.94 4.16
C CYS A 11 11.50 -1.51 5.39
N ILE A 12 10.28 -2.01 5.58
CA ILE A 12 9.39 -1.68 6.69
C ILE A 12 8.86 -2.94 7.36
N ARG A 13 8.58 -2.84 8.66
CA ARG A 13 8.27 -3.97 9.56
C ARG A 13 7.12 -4.85 9.07
N ASP A 14 5.97 -4.29 8.73
CA ASP A 14 4.78 -5.03 8.32
C ASP A 14 5.01 -5.90 7.07
N ARG A 15 5.89 -5.47 6.16
CA ARG A 15 6.30 -6.25 4.99
C ARG A 15 7.27 -7.37 5.34
N ALA A 16 8.19 -7.11 6.28
CA ALA A 16 9.10 -8.12 6.80
C ALA A 16 8.33 -9.22 7.57
N GLU A 17 7.35 -8.83 8.39
CA GLU A 17 6.44 -9.76 9.06
C GLU A 17 5.62 -10.58 8.05
N THR A 18 5.09 -9.95 7.00
CA THR A 18 4.39 -10.67 5.92
C THR A 18 5.29 -11.70 5.24
N ALA A 19 6.55 -11.33 4.95
CA ALA A 19 7.52 -12.27 4.38
C ALA A 19 7.79 -13.47 5.31
N LYS A 20 7.85 -13.22 6.63
CA LYS A 20 8.02 -14.27 7.63
C LYS A 20 6.81 -15.19 7.74
N ILE A 21 5.58 -14.65 7.64
CA ILE A 21 4.34 -15.44 7.62
C ILE A 21 4.30 -16.36 6.40
N VAL A 22 4.64 -15.84 5.22
CA VAL A 22 4.62 -16.62 3.94
C VAL A 22 5.75 -17.66 3.87
N SER A 23 6.86 -17.42 4.55
CA SER A 23 8.03 -18.32 4.55
C SER A 23 8.57 -18.49 5.97
N PRO A 24 7.84 -19.18 6.85
CA PRO A 24 8.16 -19.26 8.28
C PRO A 24 9.49 -19.99 8.58
N GLU A 25 9.92 -20.87 7.68
CA GLU A 25 11.19 -21.60 7.77
C GLU A 25 12.42 -20.75 7.43
N LYS A 26 12.22 -19.58 6.80
CA LYS A 26 13.32 -18.70 6.39
C LYS A 26 13.66 -17.68 7.46
N THR A 27 14.94 -17.33 7.53
CA THR A 27 15.37 -16.14 8.29
C THR A 27 14.98 -14.91 7.47
N VAL A 28 14.14 -14.07 8.07
CA VAL A 28 13.75 -12.77 7.49
C VAL A 28 14.44 -11.67 8.29
N LEU A 29 15.12 -10.77 7.58
CA LEU A 29 15.83 -9.64 8.17
C LEU A 29 15.06 -8.35 7.94
N HIS A 30 14.97 -7.55 8.99
CA HIS A 30 14.47 -6.18 8.97
C HIS A 30 15.65 -5.24 9.32
N PRO A 31 16.37 -4.69 8.33
CA PRO A 31 17.66 -4.03 8.56
C PRO A 31 17.61 -2.84 9.53
N SER A 32 16.52 -2.07 9.51
CA SER A 32 16.29 -0.93 10.42
C SER A 32 15.07 -1.20 11.30
N PRO A 33 15.23 -1.68 12.54
CA PRO A 33 14.11 -2.05 13.42
C PRO A 33 13.10 -0.91 13.66
N ASP A 34 13.52 0.35 13.56
CA ASP A 34 12.69 1.54 13.69
C ASP A 34 11.92 1.91 12.41
N ALA A 35 12.15 1.22 11.30
CA ALA A 35 11.45 1.46 10.05
C ALA A 35 10.07 0.79 10.09
N GLY A 36 9.07 1.49 10.63
CA GLY A 36 7.66 1.09 10.72
C GLY A 36 6.81 1.54 9.53
N CYS A 37 5.52 1.70 9.78
CA CYS A 37 4.54 2.24 8.83
C CYS A 37 3.43 2.94 9.62
N SER A 38 3.21 4.24 9.40
CA SER A 38 2.17 5.00 10.11
C SER A 38 0.79 4.38 9.99
N LEU A 39 0.48 3.82 8.82
CA LEU A 39 -0.78 3.12 8.57
C LEU A 39 -0.86 1.80 9.36
N SER A 40 0.22 1.01 9.38
CA SER A 40 0.26 -0.22 10.18
C SER A 40 0.16 0.04 11.67
N ASP A 41 0.73 1.15 12.14
CA ASP A 41 0.74 1.55 13.55
C ASP A 41 -0.59 2.20 14.00
N SER A 42 -1.51 2.48 13.06
CA SER A 42 -2.83 3.08 13.35
C SER A 42 -3.86 2.08 13.89
N ILE A 43 -3.59 0.78 13.85
CA ILE A 43 -4.51 -0.28 14.24
C ILE A 43 -3.80 -1.40 15.02
N GLU A 44 -4.47 -1.91 16.04
CA GLU A 44 -4.02 -3.05 16.85
C GLU A 44 -4.96 -4.25 16.66
N ALA A 45 -4.47 -5.45 17.03
CA ALA A 45 -5.28 -6.68 16.98
C ALA A 45 -6.57 -6.57 17.82
N GLY A 46 -6.51 -5.88 18.97
CA GLY A 46 -7.67 -5.61 19.83
C GLY A 46 -8.77 -4.80 19.14
N ASP A 47 -8.42 -3.91 18.22
CA ASP A 47 -9.40 -3.15 17.44
C ASP A 47 -10.19 -4.06 16.51
N VAL A 48 -9.50 -5.01 15.86
CA VAL A 48 -10.16 -5.99 14.98
C VAL A 48 -11.12 -6.88 15.78
N VAL A 49 -10.70 -7.31 16.97
CA VAL A 49 -11.57 -8.11 17.86
C VAL A 49 -12.84 -7.33 18.21
N ARG A 50 -12.72 -6.05 18.62
CA ARG A 50 -13.88 -5.19 18.91
C ARG A 50 -14.79 -5.02 17.70
N LEU A 51 -14.22 -4.76 16.52
CA LEU A 51 -14.99 -4.62 15.28
C LEU A 51 -15.80 -5.88 14.96
N LYS A 52 -15.22 -7.06 15.19
CA LYS A 52 -15.92 -8.35 15.02
C LYS A 52 -17.04 -8.56 16.06
N GLU A 53 -16.83 -8.15 17.29
CA GLU A 53 -17.85 -8.20 18.35
C GLU A 53 -19.04 -7.28 18.06
N GLU A 54 -18.77 -6.08 17.56
CA GLU A 54 -19.77 -5.09 17.16
C GLU A 54 -20.52 -5.47 15.87
N ASN A 55 -19.90 -6.30 15.01
CA ASN A 55 -20.44 -6.70 13.72
C ASN A 55 -20.36 -8.22 13.54
N PRO A 56 -21.15 -9.02 14.26
CA PRO A 56 -21.05 -10.47 14.23
C PRO A 56 -21.29 -11.05 12.83
N GLY A 57 -20.35 -11.89 12.36
CA GLY A 57 -20.44 -12.58 11.08
C GLY A 57 -20.05 -11.74 9.85
N VAL A 58 -19.70 -10.47 10.03
CA VAL A 58 -19.18 -9.61 8.95
C VAL A 58 -17.69 -9.88 8.76
N PRO A 59 -17.21 -10.23 7.55
CA PRO A 59 -15.79 -10.50 7.31
C PRO A 59 -14.94 -9.24 7.43
N VAL A 60 -13.77 -9.37 8.07
CA VAL A 60 -12.77 -8.30 8.17
C VAL A 60 -11.70 -8.50 7.11
N VAL A 61 -11.57 -7.51 6.25
CA VAL A 61 -10.55 -7.44 5.20
C VAL A 61 -9.45 -6.48 5.65
N CYS A 62 -8.22 -6.98 5.79
CA CYS A 62 -7.09 -6.12 6.11
C CYS A 62 -6.21 -5.83 4.90
N TYR A 63 -5.85 -4.58 4.76
CA TYR A 63 -4.80 -4.20 3.83
C TYR A 63 -3.44 -4.74 4.30
N ILE A 64 -2.58 -5.11 3.36
CA ILE A 64 -1.28 -5.75 3.62
C ILE A 64 -0.39 -4.91 4.57
N ASN A 65 -0.59 -3.59 4.64
CA ASN A 65 0.13 -2.68 5.51
C ASN A 65 -0.45 -2.70 6.94
N THR A 66 -0.39 -3.86 7.56
CA THR A 66 -0.79 -4.15 8.94
C THR A 66 0.20 -5.12 9.57
N SER A 67 0.24 -5.19 10.91
CA SER A 67 1.10 -6.13 11.63
C SER A 67 0.63 -7.59 11.48
N ALA A 68 1.52 -8.54 11.79
CA ALA A 68 1.19 -9.95 11.86
C ALA A 68 0.05 -10.25 12.86
N ALA A 69 0.03 -9.53 13.99
CA ALA A 69 -1.01 -9.66 15.00
C ALA A 69 -2.39 -9.24 14.48
N VAL A 70 -2.46 -8.13 13.73
CA VAL A 70 -3.70 -7.68 13.07
C VAL A 70 -4.15 -8.68 12.01
N LYS A 71 -3.24 -9.16 11.15
CA LYS A 71 -3.54 -10.18 10.14
C LYS A 71 -4.09 -11.47 10.75
N ALA A 72 -3.62 -11.84 11.95
CA ALA A 72 -4.08 -13.04 12.66
C ALA A 72 -5.55 -12.96 13.11
N GLU A 73 -6.10 -11.76 13.27
CA GLU A 73 -7.50 -11.54 13.61
C GLU A 73 -8.39 -11.29 12.39
N CYS A 74 -7.81 -11.05 11.20
CA CYS A 74 -8.56 -10.77 9.98
C CYS A 74 -8.91 -12.04 9.20
N ASP A 75 -9.96 -11.93 8.38
CA ASP A 75 -10.44 -13.06 7.59
C ASP A 75 -9.75 -13.12 6.22
N VAL A 76 -9.42 -11.97 5.64
CA VAL A 76 -8.78 -11.85 4.32
C VAL A 76 -7.79 -10.70 4.32
N CYS A 77 -6.61 -10.92 3.73
CA CYS A 77 -5.65 -9.87 3.44
C CYS A 77 -5.80 -9.40 1.98
N VAL A 78 -5.52 -8.14 1.72
CA VAL A 78 -5.53 -7.57 0.35
C VAL A 78 -4.35 -6.64 0.12
N THR A 79 -4.04 -6.39 -1.14
CA THR A 79 -3.09 -5.38 -1.59
C THR A 79 -3.79 -4.29 -2.39
N SER A 80 -3.13 -3.16 -2.63
CA SER A 80 -3.67 -2.09 -3.48
C SER A 80 -3.95 -2.54 -4.93
N SER A 81 -3.38 -3.67 -5.38
CA SER A 81 -3.62 -4.21 -6.72
C SER A 81 -4.81 -5.17 -6.83
N ASN A 82 -5.27 -5.75 -5.72
CA ASN A 82 -6.29 -6.82 -5.75
C ASN A 82 -7.54 -6.57 -4.88
N TYR A 83 -7.54 -5.53 -4.01
CA TYR A 83 -8.60 -5.31 -3.02
C TYR A 83 -10.00 -5.18 -3.61
N LEU A 84 -10.16 -4.46 -4.73
CA LEU A 84 -11.47 -4.32 -5.38
C LEU A 84 -12.02 -5.68 -5.79
N ARG A 85 -11.22 -6.46 -6.51
CA ARG A 85 -11.61 -7.78 -7.02
C ARG A 85 -11.91 -8.75 -5.88
N ILE A 86 -11.07 -8.78 -4.85
CA ILE A 86 -11.25 -9.69 -3.71
C ILE A 86 -12.50 -9.30 -2.91
N CYS A 87 -12.67 -8.02 -2.57
CA CYS A 87 -13.83 -7.56 -1.81
C CYS A 87 -15.14 -7.75 -2.56
N GLU A 88 -15.14 -7.64 -3.89
CA GLU A 88 -16.32 -7.95 -4.71
C GLU A 88 -16.69 -9.42 -4.65
N ARG A 89 -15.72 -10.34 -4.63
CA ARG A 89 -15.90 -11.80 -4.61
C ARG A 89 -16.27 -12.35 -3.23
N LEU A 90 -16.01 -11.62 -2.15
CA LEU A 90 -16.38 -12.08 -0.81
C LEU A 90 -17.88 -12.33 -0.71
N PRO A 91 -18.32 -13.36 0.03
CA PRO A 91 -19.74 -13.60 0.26
C PRO A 91 -20.37 -12.51 1.15
N GLY A 92 -21.69 -12.37 1.07
CA GLY A 92 -22.46 -11.41 1.87
C GLY A 92 -22.52 -10.01 1.26
N ASP A 93 -23.30 -9.16 1.93
CA ASP A 93 -23.61 -7.78 1.53
C ASP A 93 -22.86 -6.73 2.35
N LYS A 94 -22.03 -7.18 3.32
CA LYS A 94 -21.22 -6.32 4.19
C LYS A 94 -19.80 -6.83 4.33
N LEU A 95 -18.87 -5.91 4.55
CA LEU A 95 -17.48 -6.20 4.96
C LEU A 95 -16.94 -5.05 5.81
N ILE A 96 -15.93 -5.34 6.64
CA ILE A 96 -15.15 -4.35 7.37
C ILE A 96 -13.82 -4.20 6.66
N PHE A 97 -13.39 -2.98 6.34
CA PHE A 97 -12.11 -2.70 5.70
C PHE A 97 -11.18 -1.95 6.64
N VAL A 98 -10.01 -2.50 6.91
CA VAL A 98 -8.99 -1.95 7.80
C VAL A 98 -7.62 -1.92 7.12
N PRO A 99 -6.68 -1.03 7.51
CA PRO A 99 -6.88 0.13 8.38
C PRO A 99 -7.16 1.42 7.60
N ASP A 100 -6.93 1.49 6.28
CA ASP A 100 -6.91 2.72 5.48
C ASP A 100 -8.31 3.21 5.13
N LYS A 101 -8.69 4.38 5.65
CA LYS A 101 -10.01 5.01 5.42
C LYS A 101 -10.21 5.46 3.99
N TYR A 102 -9.16 5.95 3.33
CA TYR A 102 -9.27 6.49 1.97
C TYR A 102 -9.42 5.38 0.95
N MET A 103 -8.58 4.35 1.05
CA MET A 103 -8.72 3.14 0.24
C MET A 103 -10.06 2.44 0.52
N GLY A 104 -10.53 2.45 1.78
CA GLY A 104 -11.84 1.95 2.16
C GLY A 104 -12.98 2.77 1.56
N ARG A 105 -12.90 4.10 1.50
CA ARG A 105 -13.88 4.97 0.82
C ARG A 105 -13.92 4.71 -0.69
N HIS A 106 -12.77 4.56 -1.33
CA HIS A 106 -12.71 4.18 -2.74
C HIS A 106 -13.38 2.82 -2.99
N LEU A 107 -13.14 1.84 -2.11
CA LEU A 107 -13.83 0.54 -2.14
C LEU A 107 -15.34 0.71 -1.96
N GLN A 108 -15.77 1.51 -0.98
CA GLN A 108 -17.20 1.78 -0.69
C GLN A 108 -17.89 2.39 -1.92
N GLN A 109 -17.24 3.35 -2.58
CA GLN A 109 -17.75 3.96 -3.81
C GLN A 109 -17.85 2.94 -4.95
N SER A 110 -16.82 2.12 -5.12
CA SER A 110 -16.75 1.09 -6.17
C SER A 110 -17.78 -0.03 -5.97
N LEU A 111 -18.14 -0.35 -4.73
CA LEU A 111 -19.13 -1.37 -4.38
C LEU A 111 -20.52 -0.80 -4.07
N LYS A 112 -20.75 0.49 -4.31
CA LYS A 112 -22.02 1.15 -4.04
C LYS A 112 -23.22 0.41 -4.66
N GLY A 113 -24.21 0.13 -3.83
CA GLY A 113 -25.41 -0.63 -4.22
C GLY A 113 -25.22 -2.16 -4.29
N ARG A 114 -24.00 -2.66 -4.06
CA ARG A 114 -23.70 -4.10 -4.03
C ARG A 114 -23.30 -4.58 -2.64
N LYS A 115 -22.47 -3.80 -1.93
CA LYS A 115 -22.02 -4.13 -0.57
C LYS A 115 -21.87 -2.88 0.27
N GLU A 116 -22.15 -3.02 1.56
CA GLU A 116 -21.83 -2.04 2.59
C GLU A 116 -20.40 -2.26 3.07
N VAL A 117 -19.61 -1.20 3.12
CA VAL A 117 -18.22 -1.25 3.63
C VAL A 117 -18.15 -0.45 4.93
N ILE A 118 -17.84 -1.13 6.03
CA ILE A 118 -17.58 -0.50 7.32
C ILE A 118 -16.10 -0.08 7.33
N LEU A 119 -15.86 1.20 7.62
CA LEU A 119 -14.53 1.80 7.55
C LEU A 119 -13.87 1.87 8.93
N TYR A 120 -12.55 1.72 8.94
CA TYR A 120 -11.69 2.09 10.06
C TYR A 120 -11.04 3.45 9.79
N ASP A 121 -10.71 4.23 10.82
CA ASP A 121 -10.21 5.61 10.66
C ASP A 121 -8.67 5.70 10.72
N GLY A 122 -7.98 4.80 10.01
CA GLY A 122 -6.53 4.87 9.79
C GLY A 122 -6.20 5.57 8.49
N GLU A 123 -4.97 6.12 8.39
CA GLU A 123 -4.50 6.78 7.18
C GLU A 123 -2.98 6.67 6.98
N CYS A 124 -2.55 6.69 5.74
CA CYS A 124 -1.15 6.80 5.39
C CYS A 124 -0.73 8.28 5.41
N GLU A 125 0.25 8.64 6.27
CA GLU A 125 0.73 10.03 6.40
C GLU A 125 1.24 10.62 5.08
N VAL A 126 1.79 9.80 4.18
CA VAL A 126 2.28 10.25 2.87
C VAL A 126 1.13 10.64 1.96
N HIS A 127 0.12 9.77 1.84
CA HIS A 127 -1.00 10.00 0.93
C HIS A 127 -1.97 11.06 1.46
N ALA A 128 -2.04 11.27 2.78
CA ALA A 128 -2.81 12.33 3.41
C ALA A 128 -2.29 13.76 3.13
N GLU A 129 -1.01 13.91 2.72
CA GLU A 129 -0.43 15.20 2.34
C GLU A 129 -1.00 15.76 1.02
N PHE A 130 -1.53 14.90 0.16
CA PHE A 130 -2.13 15.31 -1.11
C PHE A 130 -3.59 15.73 -0.91
N THR A 131 -4.00 16.81 -1.55
CA THR A 131 -5.38 17.32 -1.46
C THR A 131 -5.92 17.65 -2.85
N GLY A 132 -7.22 17.42 -3.07
CA GLY A 132 -7.90 17.71 -4.34
C GLY A 132 -7.68 19.16 -4.83
N PRO A 133 -7.87 20.20 -3.98
CA PRO A 133 -7.60 21.58 -4.39
C PRO A 133 -6.17 21.83 -4.89
N LYS A 134 -5.15 21.24 -4.27
CA LYS A 134 -3.75 21.35 -4.74
C LYS A 134 -3.60 20.76 -6.14
N ILE A 135 -4.16 19.55 -6.37
CA ILE A 135 -4.08 18.87 -7.68
C ILE A 135 -4.80 19.70 -8.75
N ARG A 136 -6.02 20.17 -8.46
CA ARG A 136 -6.81 21.01 -9.37
C ARG A 136 -6.09 22.31 -9.77
N ASN A 137 -5.47 22.97 -8.79
CA ASN A 137 -4.68 24.18 -9.05
C ASN A 137 -3.47 23.87 -9.95
N TRP A 138 -2.79 22.75 -9.73
CA TRP A 138 -1.69 22.31 -10.60
C TRP A 138 -2.16 22.04 -12.02
N LYS A 139 -3.24 21.26 -12.20
CA LYS A 139 -3.83 21.00 -13.54
C LYS A 139 -4.20 22.30 -14.26
N SER A 140 -4.85 23.23 -13.57
CA SER A 140 -5.25 24.53 -14.14
C SER A 140 -4.03 25.36 -14.56
N SER A 141 -3.02 25.49 -13.68
CA SER A 141 -1.80 26.23 -14.00
C SER A 141 -1.01 25.63 -15.17
N MET A 142 -0.96 24.31 -15.28
CA MET A 142 -0.32 23.63 -16.39
C MET A 142 -1.11 23.85 -17.69
N ALA A 143 -2.43 23.76 -17.66
CA ALA A 143 -3.29 23.99 -18.81
C ALA A 143 -3.16 25.44 -19.36
N GLU A 144 -3.03 26.46 -18.47
CA GLU A 144 -2.76 27.84 -18.88
C GLU A 144 -1.44 27.99 -19.65
N ASN A 145 -0.48 27.10 -19.41
CA ASN A 145 0.80 27.06 -20.12
C ASN A 145 0.79 26.08 -21.31
N GLY A 146 -0.37 25.55 -21.70
CA GLY A 146 -0.53 24.62 -22.83
C GLY A 146 -0.03 23.21 -22.53
N ILE A 147 0.16 22.84 -21.26
CA ILE A 147 0.61 21.53 -20.82
C ILE A 147 -0.59 20.68 -20.43
N ASP A 148 -0.74 19.52 -21.07
CA ASP A 148 -1.76 18.50 -20.76
C ASP A 148 -1.21 17.54 -19.70
N LEU A 149 -1.39 17.89 -18.43
CA LEU A 149 -0.87 17.16 -17.28
C LEU A 149 -1.73 15.93 -16.97
N VAL A 150 -1.11 14.76 -17.01
CA VAL A 150 -1.75 13.49 -16.60
C VAL A 150 -1.47 13.21 -15.12
N VAL A 151 -2.51 12.95 -14.34
CA VAL A 151 -2.44 12.68 -12.89
C VAL A 151 -2.69 11.20 -12.61
N LEU A 152 -1.72 10.53 -11.99
CA LEU A 152 -1.75 9.11 -11.64
C LEU A 152 -1.68 8.98 -10.12
N SER A 153 -2.70 8.43 -9.47
CA SER A 153 -2.82 8.43 -8.01
C SER A 153 -2.96 7.05 -7.38
N HIS A 154 -2.40 6.91 -6.19
CA HIS A 154 -2.56 5.72 -5.37
C HIS A 154 -3.93 5.72 -4.65
N PRO A 155 -4.63 4.57 -4.50
CA PRO A 155 -5.95 4.51 -3.86
C PRO A 155 -5.96 4.83 -2.35
N GLU A 156 -4.80 4.98 -1.71
CA GLU A 156 -4.68 5.50 -0.34
C GLU A 156 -4.85 7.03 -0.26
N CYS A 157 -5.13 7.71 -1.39
CA CYS A 157 -5.43 9.15 -1.41
C CYS A 157 -6.91 9.41 -1.13
N ASP A 158 -7.22 10.61 -0.62
CA ASP A 158 -8.61 11.05 -0.42
C ASP A 158 -9.39 11.07 -1.74
N SER A 159 -10.71 10.88 -1.65
CA SER A 159 -11.62 10.90 -2.80
C SER A 159 -11.49 12.16 -3.66
N GLU A 160 -11.29 13.34 -3.03
CA GLU A 160 -11.07 14.57 -3.77
C GLU A 160 -9.82 14.56 -4.67
N VAL A 161 -8.78 13.82 -4.27
CA VAL A 161 -7.58 13.60 -5.08
C VAL A 161 -7.87 12.62 -6.20
N LEU A 162 -8.58 11.52 -5.88
CA LEU A 162 -8.93 10.50 -6.86
C LEU A 162 -9.88 11.05 -7.94
N ASP A 163 -10.79 11.96 -7.59
CA ASP A 163 -11.69 12.63 -8.53
C ASP A 163 -10.95 13.52 -9.54
N GLU A 164 -9.76 14.03 -9.18
CA GLU A 164 -8.90 14.82 -10.07
C GLU A 164 -7.91 13.95 -10.87
N SER A 165 -7.90 12.64 -10.64
CA SER A 165 -6.93 11.72 -11.21
C SER A 165 -7.41 11.13 -12.53
N ASP A 166 -6.49 11.00 -13.49
CA ASP A 166 -6.77 10.37 -14.79
C ASP A 166 -6.60 8.84 -14.71
N PHE A 167 -5.86 8.36 -13.70
CA PHE A 167 -5.71 6.94 -13.43
C PHE A 167 -5.49 6.70 -11.93
N VAL A 168 -6.11 5.64 -11.39
CA VAL A 168 -5.96 5.20 -9.99
C VAL A 168 -5.49 3.75 -9.96
N GLY A 169 -4.39 3.49 -9.24
CA GLY A 169 -3.84 2.15 -9.14
C GLY A 169 -2.74 1.98 -8.10
N SER A 170 -2.33 0.72 -7.89
CA SER A 170 -1.18 0.42 -7.03
C SER A 170 0.11 1.05 -7.56
N SER A 171 1.14 1.18 -6.74
CA SER A 171 2.44 1.75 -7.17
C SER A 171 3.01 1.06 -8.41
N GLU A 172 2.83 -0.27 -8.54
CA GLU A 172 3.24 -1.01 -9.74
C GLU A 172 2.39 -0.62 -10.97
N LEU A 173 1.06 -0.48 -10.80
CA LEU A 173 0.17 -0.06 -11.88
C LEU A 173 0.44 1.39 -12.30
N LEU A 174 0.72 2.29 -11.34
CA LEU A 174 1.11 3.68 -11.63
C LEU A 174 2.40 3.73 -12.46
N MET A 175 3.40 2.95 -12.08
CA MET A 175 4.67 2.85 -12.80
C MET A 175 4.46 2.32 -14.22
N ASN A 176 3.71 1.22 -14.37
CA ASN A 176 3.43 0.63 -15.69
C ASN A 176 2.64 1.59 -16.59
N GLU A 177 1.67 2.30 -16.03
CA GLU A 177 0.88 3.29 -16.78
C GLU A 177 1.72 4.50 -17.18
N ALA A 178 2.59 5.01 -16.30
CA ALA A 178 3.51 6.09 -16.63
C ALA A 178 4.46 5.70 -17.77
N ILE A 179 5.05 4.51 -17.73
CA ILE A 179 5.91 3.97 -18.80
C ILE A 179 5.12 3.81 -20.10
N ARG A 180 3.90 3.28 -20.05
CA ARG A 180 3.01 3.15 -21.21
C ARG A 180 2.69 4.50 -21.83
N LEU A 181 2.33 5.50 -21.03
CA LEU A 181 2.04 6.86 -21.50
C LEU A 181 3.27 7.51 -22.12
N ALA A 182 4.45 7.34 -21.52
CA ALA A 182 5.71 7.80 -22.07
C ALA A 182 5.96 7.23 -23.48
N SER A 183 5.70 5.93 -23.67
CA SER A 183 5.90 5.25 -24.96
C SER A 183 5.02 5.78 -26.10
N VAL A 184 3.89 6.42 -25.75
CA VAL A 184 2.99 7.08 -26.73
C VAL A 184 3.15 8.60 -26.78
N GLY A 185 4.25 9.13 -26.19
CA GLY A 185 4.64 10.53 -26.30
C GLY A 185 4.01 11.47 -25.26
N LYS A 186 3.24 10.96 -24.28
CA LYS A 186 2.79 11.74 -23.12
C LYS A 186 3.95 11.83 -22.13
N LYS A 187 4.41 13.05 -21.84
CA LYS A 187 5.61 13.29 -21.03
C LYS A 187 5.33 13.99 -19.71
N ASP A 188 4.27 14.78 -19.65
CA ASP A 188 3.94 15.64 -18.51
C ASP A 188 2.99 14.90 -17.58
N MET A 189 3.51 14.44 -16.43
CA MET A 189 2.79 13.59 -15.48
C MET A 189 3.00 14.03 -14.05
N MET A 190 2.00 13.76 -13.22
CA MET A 190 2.06 13.89 -11.76
C MET A 190 1.78 12.54 -11.12
N LEU A 191 2.72 12.03 -10.34
CA LEU A 191 2.56 10.80 -9.55
C LEU A 191 2.19 11.18 -8.12
N ILE A 192 0.97 10.81 -7.72
CA ILE A 192 0.43 11.07 -6.39
C ILE A 192 0.61 9.81 -5.54
N THR A 193 1.82 9.65 -5.04
CA THR A 193 2.27 8.57 -4.15
C THR A 193 3.64 8.92 -3.56
N GLU A 194 4.26 7.99 -2.83
CA GLU A 194 5.63 8.14 -2.29
C GLU A 194 6.65 8.34 -3.41
N CYS A 195 7.53 9.33 -3.23
CA CYS A 195 8.38 9.82 -4.31
C CYS A 195 9.43 8.82 -4.82
N GLY A 196 9.79 7.78 -4.09
CA GLY A 196 10.62 6.69 -4.61
C GLY A 196 9.99 5.95 -5.80
N THR A 197 8.65 6.05 -5.99
CA THR A 197 8.00 5.56 -7.21
C THR A 197 8.37 6.42 -8.41
N ALA A 198 8.45 7.73 -8.25
CA ALA A 198 8.88 8.66 -9.28
C ALA A 198 10.33 8.40 -9.72
N ASP A 199 11.25 8.20 -8.75
CA ASP A 199 12.65 7.86 -9.04
C ASP A 199 12.77 6.59 -9.90
N ARG A 200 11.92 5.59 -9.62
CA ARG A 200 11.90 4.34 -10.40
C ARG A 200 11.35 4.54 -11.81
N VAL A 201 10.29 5.32 -11.96
CA VAL A 201 9.71 5.64 -13.27
C VAL A 201 10.73 6.37 -14.13
N LEU A 202 11.44 7.37 -13.57
CA LEU A 202 12.49 8.10 -14.30
C LEU A 202 13.61 7.16 -14.74
N ALA A 203 14.09 6.29 -13.85
CA ALA A 203 15.13 5.31 -14.18
C ALA A 203 14.72 4.32 -15.29
N GLU A 204 13.44 3.90 -15.32
CA GLU A 204 12.93 2.97 -16.35
C GLU A 204 12.63 3.67 -17.70
N THR A 205 12.43 4.98 -17.68
CA THR A 205 12.14 5.81 -18.87
C THR A 205 13.35 6.63 -19.35
N GLU A 206 14.56 6.35 -18.79
CA GLU A 206 15.80 7.04 -19.15
C GLU A 206 15.67 8.58 -19.02
N ASP A 207 15.01 9.04 -17.94
CA ASP A 207 14.73 10.47 -17.66
C ASP A 207 13.95 11.21 -18.77
N ASN A 208 13.22 10.49 -19.60
CA ASN A 208 12.46 11.08 -20.74
C ASN A 208 11.03 11.53 -20.34
N LEU A 209 10.81 11.83 -19.05
CA LEU A 209 9.54 12.30 -18.51
C LEU A 209 9.70 13.60 -17.73
N ASN A 210 8.67 14.44 -17.78
CA ASN A 210 8.53 15.60 -16.93
C ASN A 210 7.61 15.21 -15.75
N LEU A 211 8.18 14.71 -14.68
CA LEU A 211 7.41 14.44 -13.45
C LEU A 211 7.26 15.73 -12.65
N MET A 212 6.02 16.17 -12.50
CA MET A 212 5.65 17.43 -11.83
C MET A 212 5.00 17.12 -10.49
N GLY A 213 5.03 18.10 -9.59
CA GLY A 213 4.36 18.02 -8.30
C GLY A 213 5.29 17.91 -7.10
N ALA A 214 4.70 17.77 -5.93
CA ALA A 214 5.45 17.64 -4.68
C ALA A 214 5.99 16.23 -4.51
N CYS A 215 7.27 16.11 -4.15
CA CYS A 215 7.86 14.87 -3.71
C CYS A 215 7.55 14.70 -2.21
N VAL A 216 6.63 13.79 -1.88
CA VAL A 216 6.34 13.42 -0.50
C VAL A 216 7.09 12.14 -0.17
N MET A 217 8.01 12.22 0.79
CA MET A 217 8.85 11.10 1.20
C MET A 217 8.25 10.40 2.43
N CYS A 218 8.21 9.09 2.38
CA CYS A 218 7.89 8.29 3.56
C CYS A 218 9.09 8.25 4.52
N ARG A 219 8.96 8.94 5.66
CA ARG A 219 10.02 8.95 6.69
C ARG A 219 10.37 7.56 7.21
N HIS A 220 9.43 6.62 7.20
CA HIS A 220 9.66 5.25 7.65
C HIS A 220 10.49 4.46 6.65
N MET A 221 10.16 4.54 5.35
CA MET A 221 10.93 3.87 4.29
C MET A 221 12.36 4.42 4.16
N LYS A 222 12.56 5.71 4.45
CA LYS A 222 13.88 6.37 4.36
C LYS A 222 14.79 6.10 5.57
N LYS A 223 14.31 5.44 6.62
CA LYS A 223 15.16 5.02 7.74
C LYS A 223 16.15 3.92 7.36
N THR A 224 15.78 3.03 6.44
CA THR A 224 16.65 1.94 6.01
C THR A 224 17.64 2.43 4.97
N GLN A 225 18.93 2.44 5.34
CA GLN A 225 20.04 2.80 4.46
C GLN A 225 20.72 1.56 3.89
N LEU A 226 21.58 1.75 2.88
CA LEU A 226 22.32 0.63 2.26
C LEU A 226 23.28 -0.02 3.24
N GLU A 227 23.86 0.77 4.13
CA GLU A 227 24.76 0.33 5.20
C GLU A 227 24.05 -0.59 6.18
N ASP A 228 22.81 -0.28 6.56
CA ASP A 228 21.97 -1.13 7.43
C ASP A 228 21.70 -2.49 6.77
N ILE A 229 21.42 -2.49 5.47
CA ILE A 229 21.20 -3.71 4.70
C ILE A 229 22.48 -4.55 4.65
N LEU A 230 23.62 -3.92 4.37
CA LEU A 230 24.89 -4.62 4.32
C LEU A 230 25.23 -5.22 5.69
N GLN A 231 25.10 -4.43 6.75
CA GLN A 231 25.37 -4.87 8.12
C GLN A 231 24.47 -6.04 8.51
N ALA A 232 23.14 -5.95 8.25
CA ALA A 232 22.21 -7.01 8.56
C ALA A 232 22.49 -8.31 7.78
N LEU A 233 23.02 -8.22 6.56
CA LEU A 233 23.40 -9.40 5.77
C LEU A 233 24.70 -10.04 6.23
N MET A 234 25.65 -9.25 6.77
CA MET A 234 26.95 -9.75 7.22
C MET A 234 26.90 -10.30 8.64
N ASP A 235 26.28 -9.56 9.56
CA ASP A 235 26.21 -9.87 10.98
C ASP A 235 24.93 -9.30 11.60
N PRO A 236 23.77 -9.95 11.39
CA PRO A 236 22.49 -9.45 11.86
C PRO A 236 22.41 -9.43 13.39
N THR A 237 21.97 -8.31 13.96
CA THR A 237 21.63 -8.25 15.37
C THR A 237 20.29 -8.99 15.64
N LYS A 238 20.04 -9.33 16.91
CA LYS A 238 18.79 -10.01 17.30
C LYS A 238 17.54 -9.20 16.90
N ASP A 239 17.59 -7.88 16.99
CA ASP A 239 16.45 -6.98 16.70
C ASP A 239 16.20 -6.85 15.19
N GLN A 240 17.18 -7.20 14.36
CA GLN A 240 17.03 -7.25 12.90
C GLN A 240 16.44 -8.57 12.40
N ILE A 241 16.37 -9.60 13.24
CA ILE A 241 15.75 -10.88 12.89
C ILE A 241 14.27 -10.82 13.23
N VAL A 242 13.42 -11.01 12.23
CA VAL A 242 11.97 -11.02 12.42
C VAL A 242 11.57 -12.32 13.09
N ASP A 243 11.08 -12.19 14.32
CA ASP A 243 10.54 -13.30 15.14
C ASP A 243 9.06 -13.04 15.40
N ILE A 244 8.22 -14.04 15.08
CA ILE A 244 6.76 -13.98 15.26
C ILE A 244 6.34 -15.30 15.91
N PRO A 245 5.49 -15.25 16.96
CA PRO A 245 4.98 -16.48 17.61
C PRO A 245 4.30 -17.41 16.58
N GLU A 246 4.58 -18.70 16.67
CA GLU A 246 4.05 -19.71 15.72
C GLU A 246 2.53 -19.67 15.59
N ASP A 247 1.81 -19.46 16.70
CA ASP A 247 0.35 -19.33 16.67
C ASP A 247 -0.10 -18.12 15.86
N THR A 248 0.58 -16.99 16.01
CA THR A 248 0.33 -15.78 15.21
C THR A 248 0.58 -16.03 13.73
N ILE A 249 1.71 -16.67 13.38
CA ILE A 249 2.00 -17.06 11.99
C ILE A 249 0.87 -17.94 11.44
N ARG A 250 0.49 -18.98 12.17
CA ARG A 250 -0.56 -19.93 11.76
C ARG A 250 -1.91 -19.27 11.53
N ARG A 251 -2.27 -18.27 12.37
CA ARG A 251 -3.53 -17.51 12.27
C ARG A 251 -3.46 -16.50 11.13
N ALA A 252 -2.37 -15.75 11.03
CA ALA A 252 -2.16 -14.74 9.98
C ALA A 252 -2.03 -15.35 8.58
N SER A 253 -1.44 -16.56 8.44
CA SER A 253 -1.36 -17.22 7.14
C SER A 253 -2.72 -17.49 6.53
N ARG A 254 -3.76 -17.73 7.33
CA ARG A 254 -5.13 -17.96 6.82
C ARG A 254 -5.67 -16.77 6.02
N SER A 255 -5.45 -15.54 6.51
CA SER A 255 -5.90 -14.34 5.81
C SER A 255 -5.12 -14.11 4.50
N LEU A 256 -3.85 -14.49 4.44
CA LEU A 256 -3.04 -14.45 3.23
C LEU A 256 -3.40 -15.56 2.24
N ASP A 257 -3.63 -16.78 2.73
CA ASP A 257 -4.06 -17.93 1.90
C ASP A 257 -5.41 -17.62 1.25
N GLU A 258 -6.32 -17.00 1.99
CA GLU A 258 -7.61 -16.57 1.46
C GLU A 258 -7.46 -15.46 0.40
N MET A 259 -6.51 -14.53 0.58
CA MET A 259 -6.14 -13.56 -0.45
C MET A 259 -5.70 -14.26 -1.74
N PHE A 260 -4.80 -15.25 -1.65
CA PHE A 260 -4.32 -15.98 -2.82
C PHE A 260 -5.45 -16.75 -3.50
N ARG A 261 -6.28 -17.44 -2.73
CA ARG A 261 -7.43 -18.19 -3.24
C ARG A 261 -8.43 -17.30 -4.00
N LEU A 262 -8.72 -16.10 -3.47
CA LEU A 262 -9.67 -15.17 -4.09
C LEU A 262 -9.04 -14.35 -5.23
N ALA A 263 -7.72 -14.32 -5.32
CA ALA A 263 -6.99 -13.65 -6.40
C ALA A 263 -6.90 -14.48 -7.69
N GLU A 264 -7.14 -15.79 -7.63
CA GLU A 264 -7.28 -16.67 -8.80
C GLU A 264 -8.63 -16.41 -9.52
#